data_915a79807024e21b8fc47b937822af5e
#
_entry.id   915a79807024e21b8fc47b937822af5e
#
_cell.length_a   1.000
_cell.length_b   1.000
_cell.length_c   1.000
_cell.angle_alpha   90.00
_cell.angle_beta   90.00
_cell.angle_gamma   90.00
#
_symmetry.space_group_name_H-M   'P 1'
#
loop_
_entity.id
_entity.type
_entity.pdbx_description
1 polymer ?
#
loop_
_entity_poly.entity_id
_entity_poly.type
_entity_poly.pdbx_seq_one_letter_code
_entity_poly.pdbx_strand_id
1 'polypeptide(L)'
;TGASLWYPCKDSQTDEPDNGASIKVAVPNGLMNVSNGRFLGSTDLKDGYTRWDWEVKNPINNYDITVNIADYVHIHDNHQGLDLDYYVLRYNEETARKHFDNDVKPMMDCFQSKFGKYPFYEDGYKLVETPYLGMEHQSAVAYGNKYKKGYLGMDLSGTGAGMFFDYITIHETGHEWFGNSITSKDIADMWIHEGFTTYTETVFIECVKGYDEAIKYVNGQSKSVRNDRPVIAQFGVNKEGSGDMYYKGALMLNTIRHIINDDVKWWKLLYNYSETFKKQIIDTKTV
;
A
#
# COMPACT_ATOMS: atom_id res chain seq x y z
N THR A 1 10.10 -3.73 -7.42
CA THR A 1 11.46 -3.97 -7.89
C THR A 1 11.87 -2.91 -8.89
N GLY A 2 13.19 -2.67 -9.03
CA GLY A 2 13.72 -1.71 -10.00
C GLY A 2 14.24 -0.43 -9.38
N ALA A 3 14.34 -0.31 -8.07
CA ALA A 3 14.98 0.83 -7.42
C ALA A 3 16.42 1.03 -7.91
N SER A 4 17.16 -0.05 -8.09
CA SER A 4 18.53 -0.03 -8.64
C SER A 4 18.62 0.47 -10.08
N LEU A 5 17.50 0.64 -10.78
CA LEU A 5 17.46 1.23 -12.13
C LEU A 5 17.63 2.74 -12.11
N TRP A 6 17.30 3.42 -11.02
CA TRP A 6 17.31 4.88 -10.98
C TRP A 6 18.23 5.47 -9.90
N TYR A 7 18.58 4.69 -8.85
CA TYR A 7 19.62 5.09 -7.89
C TYR A 7 20.46 3.90 -7.41
N PRO A 8 21.72 4.11 -6.98
CA PRO A 8 22.57 3.03 -6.52
C PRO A 8 22.08 2.46 -5.18
N CYS A 9 21.55 1.25 -5.19
CA CYS A 9 21.14 0.51 -3.99
C CYS A 9 21.27 -0.99 -4.22
N LYS A 10 21.15 -1.79 -3.15
CA LYS A 10 20.98 -3.22 -3.29
C LYS A 10 19.56 -3.52 -3.78
N ASP A 11 19.44 -4.35 -4.80
CA ASP A 11 18.15 -4.86 -5.29
C ASP A 11 17.75 -6.12 -4.51
N SER A 12 17.48 -5.93 -3.21
CA SER A 12 17.15 -6.99 -2.28
C SER A 12 16.19 -6.47 -1.21
N GLN A 13 15.12 -7.22 -0.94
CA GLN A 13 14.15 -6.87 0.12
C GLN A 13 14.74 -6.93 1.53
N THR A 14 15.94 -7.51 1.70
CA THR A 14 16.66 -7.45 2.98
C THR A 14 17.39 -6.14 3.22
N ASP A 15 17.43 -5.24 2.25
CA ASP A 15 18.10 -3.95 2.37
C ASP A 15 17.10 -2.85 2.72
N GLU A 16 16.85 -2.73 4.01
CA GLU A 16 15.91 -1.79 4.61
C GLU A 16 16.65 -0.88 5.60
N PRO A 17 17.07 0.32 5.18
CA PRO A 17 17.73 1.28 6.06
C PRO A 17 16.94 1.56 7.34
N ASP A 18 17.50 1.18 8.50
CA ASP A 18 16.86 1.26 9.82
C ASP A 18 16.54 2.70 10.26
N ASN A 19 17.33 3.66 9.81
CA ASN A 19 17.24 5.07 10.20
C ASN A 19 16.51 5.94 9.17
N GLY A 20 15.77 5.32 8.26
CA GLY A 20 15.02 6.02 7.23
C GLY A 20 15.88 6.60 6.11
N ALA A 21 15.41 7.68 5.50
CA ALA A 21 16.05 8.27 4.35
C ALA A 21 15.88 9.79 4.29
N SER A 22 16.90 10.50 3.78
CA SER A 22 16.82 11.91 3.40
C SER A 22 16.81 12.01 1.87
N ILE A 23 15.72 12.53 1.30
CA ILE A 23 15.50 12.58 -0.14
C ILE A 23 15.47 14.05 -0.58
N LYS A 24 16.43 14.45 -1.42
CA LYS A 24 16.57 15.84 -1.88
C LYS A 24 16.64 15.86 -3.39
N VAL A 25 15.64 16.40 -4.04
CA VAL A 25 15.50 16.37 -5.50
C VAL A 25 15.30 17.78 -6.05
N ALA A 26 16.18 18.19 -6.95
CA ALA A 26 16.05 19.45 -7.69
C ALA A 26 15.26 19.19 -8.99
N VAL A 27 14.19 19.96 -9.19
CA VAL A 27 13.31 19.86 -10.37
C VAL A 27 13.18 21.25 -11.02
N PRO A 28 12.86 21.34 -12.32
CA PRO A 28 12.60 22.62 -12.96
C PRO A 28 11.56 23.45 -12.21
N ASN A 29 11.76 24.76 -12.15
CA ASN A 29 10.82 25.67 -11.51
C ASN A 29 9.40 25.50 -12.09
N GLY A 30 8.40 25.52 -11.21
CA GLY A 30 7.00 25.29 -11.57
C GLY A 30 6.56 23.82 -11.43
N LEU A 31 7.49 22.90 -11.21
CA LEU A 31 7.19 21.51 -10.85
C LEU A 31 7.46 21.26 -9.37
N MET A 32 6.75 20.25 -8.84
CA MET A 32 6.93 19.77 -7.46
C MET A 32 7.52 18.35 -7.53
N ASN A 33 8.50 18.07 -6.63
CA ASN A 33 8.86 16.70 -6.31
C ASN A 33 8.13 16.26 -5.05
N VAL A 34 7.50 15.08 -5.09
CA VAL A 34 6.86 14.41 -3.95
C VAL A 34 7.55 13.06 -3.72
N SER A 35 8.00 12.84 -2.48
CA SER A 35 8.69 11.62 -2.07
C SER A 35 8.11 11.08 -0.76
N ASN A 36 8.70 10.00 -0.25
CA ASN A 36 8.33 9.35 1.02
C ASN A 36 8.59 10.28 2.22
N GLY A 37 7.92 10.01 3.33
CA GLY A 37 8.13 10.72 4.60
C GLY A 37 7.53 12.13 4.64
N ARG A 38 8.15 13.01 5.44
CA ARG A 38 7.69 14.38 5.67
C ARG A 38 8.38 15.37 4.75
N PHE A 39 7.61 16.31 4.24
CA PHE A 39 8.13 17.47 3.53
C PHE A 39 8.82 18.42 4.53
N LEU A 40 10.10 18.71 4.30
CA LEU A 40 10.89 19.61 5.13
C LEU A 40 10.95 21.02 4.59
N GLY A 41 10.73 21.19 3.30
CA GLY A 41 10.78 22.51 2.64
C GLY A 41 11.33 22.45 1.23
N SER A 42 11.28 23.59 0.55
CA SER A 42 11.85 23.76 -0.78
C SER A 42 12.81 24.95 -0.84
N THR A 43 13.79 24.86 -1.74
CA THR A 43 14.80 25.90 -1.93
C THR A 43 14.95 26.22 -3.41
N ASP A 44 14.67 27.47 -3.80
CA ASP A 44 14.99 27.98 -5.14
C ASP A 44 16.50 28.09 -5.30
N LEU A 45 17.08 27.33 -6.23
CA LEU A 45 18.52 27.28 -6.47
C LEU A 45 19.05 28.46 -7.32
N LYS A 46 18.15 29.33 -7.81
CA LYS A 46 18.49 30.53 -8.63
C LYS A 46 19.12 30.20 -10.00
N ASP A 47 18.97 28.95 -10.44
CA ASP A 47 19.48 28.45 -11.73
C ASP A 47 18.38 27.85 -12.63
N GLY A 48 17.09 28.11 -12.27
CA GLY A 48 15.93 27.55 -12.98
C GLY A 48 15.39 26.27 -12.34
N TYR A 49 15.95 25.87 -11.19
CA TYR A 49 15.52 24.69 -10.45
C TYR A 49 15.11 25.03 -9.01
N THR A 50 14.17 24.23 -8.48
CA THR A 50 13.79 24.22 -7.07
C THR A 50 14.11 22.85 -6.49
N ARG A 51 14.84 22.81 -5.36
CA ARG A 51 15.10 21.60 -4.60
C ARG A 51 13.98 21.37 -3.58
N TRP A 52 13.48 20.13 -3.52
CA TRP A 52 12.46 19.66 -2.58
C TRP A 52 13.09 18.66 -1.63
N ASP A 53 12.98 18.93 -0.31
CA ASP A 53 13.62 18.13 0.73
C ASP A 53 12.57 17.35 1.51
N TRP A 54 12.78 16.03 1.62
CA TRP A 54 11.91 15.07 2.32
C TRP A 54 12.72 14.25 3.29
N GLU A 55 12.09 13.78 4.38
CA GLU A 55 12.69 12.93 5.40
C GLU A 55 11.75 11.80 5.79
N VAL A 56 12.26 10.59 5.73
CA VAL A 56 11.63 9.39 6.28
C VAL A 56 12.32 9.07 7.60
N LYS A 57 11.56 8.90 8.66
CA LYS A 57 12.08 8.59 10.01
C LYS A 57 12.03 7.12 10.35
N ASN A 58 11.11 6.40 9.74
CA ASN A 58 10.95 4.97 9.94
C ASN A 58 11.89 4.17 9.04
N PRO A 59 12.20 2.89 9.39
CA PRO A 59 12.81 1.99 8.42
C PRO A 59 12.04 1.99 7.11
N ILE A 60 12.75 1.97 6.00
CA ILE A 60 12.14 1.97 4.66
C ILE A 60 12.91 1.07 3.71
N ASN A 61 12.23 0.13 3.09
CA ASN A 61 12.84 -0.74 2.11
C ASN A 61 13.26 0.06 0.86
N ASN A 62 14.40 -0.29 0.27
CA ASN A 62 14.94 0.42 -0.89
C ASN A 62 13.96 0.50 -2.07
N TYR A 63 13.13 -0.54 -2.28
CA TYR A 63 12.19 -0.55 -3.40
C TYR A 63 11.05 0.47 -3.25
N ASP A 64 10.79 0.92 -2.02
CA ASP A 64 9.74 1.89 -1.69
C ASP A 64 10.14 3.34 -1.90
N ILE A 65 11.46 3.64 -1.98
CA ILE A 65 11.93 5.01 -2.16
C ILE A 65 11.52 5.50 -3.54
N THR A 66 10.73 6.57 -3.58
CA THR A 66 10.13 7.07 -4.82
C THR A 66 10.33 8.56 -5.03
N VAL A 67 10.32 8.96 -6.30
CA VAL A 67 10.37 10.34 -6.77
C VAL A 67 9.25 10.56 -7.76
N ASN A 68 8.33 11.46 -7.44
CA ASN A 68 7.20 11.81 -8.30
C ASN A 68 7.30 13.29 -8.65
N ILE A 69 7.34 13.62 -9.95
CA ILE A 69 7.57 15.01 -10.43
C ILE A 69 6.45 15.40 -11.37
N ALA A 70 5.66 16.41 -10.99
CA ALA A 70 4.61 16.97 -11.84
C ALA A 70 4.18 18.37 -11.36
N ASP A 71 3.20 18.98 -12.04
CA ASP A 71 2.46 20.14 -11.55
C ASP A 71 1.38 19.68 -10.56
N TYR A 72 1.83 19.30 -9.37
CA TYR A 72 0.96 18.88 -8.28
C TYR A 72 0.34 20.05 -7.55
N VAL A 73 -0.87 19.82 -7.03
CA VAL A 73 -1.46 20.56 -5.93
C VAL A 73 -1.45 19.68 -4.69
N HIS A 74 -1.25 20.29 -3.52
CA HIS A 74 -1.27 19.60 -2.24
C HIS A 74 -2.61 19.83 -1.56
N ILE A 75 -3.27 18.74 -1.20
CA ILE A 75 -4.49 18.71 -0.39
C ILE A 75 -4.11 18.10 0.96
N HIS A 76 -4.24 18.88 2.02
CA HIS A 76 -3.98 18.42 3.38
C HIS A 76 -5.28 18.15 4.11
N ASP A 77 -5.32 17.05 4.85
CA ASP A 77 -6.37 16.64 5.77
C ASP A 77 -5.73 16.00 7.02
N ASN A 78 -6.53 15.77 8.04
CA ASN A 78 -6.08 15.08 9.25
C ASN A 78 -7.18 14.18 9.77
N HIS A 79 -6.81 12.97 10.16
CA HIS A 79 -7.74 12.01 10.75
C HIS A 79 -7.15 11.39 12.02
N GLN A 80 -7.74 11.68 13.17
CA GLN A 80 -7.31 11.18 14.47
C GLN A 80 -5.81 11.43 14.77
N GLY A 81 -5.29 12.57 14.33
CA GLY A 81 -3.90 12.95 14.51
C GLY A 81 -2.93 12.41 13.45
N LEU A 82 -3.40 11.62 12.50
CA LEU A 82 -2.64 11.24 11.31
C LEU A 82 -2.84 12.30 10.23
N ASP A 83 -1.75 12.83 9.71
CA ASP A 83 -1.80 13.70 8.55
C ASP A 83 -2.06 12.86 7.30
N LEU A 84 -3.05 13.28 6.53
CA LEU A 84 -3.45 12.71 5.25
C LEU A 84 -3.16 13.74 4.17
N ASP A 85 -2.16 13.49 3.35
CA ASP A 85 -1.71 14.42 2.33
C ASP A 85 -1.94 13.82 0.93
N TYR A 86 -2.66 14.55 0.08
CA TYR A 86 -2.91 14.09 -1.29
C TYR A 86 -2.20 15.04 -2.25
N TYR A 87 -1.33 14.49 -3.08
CA TYR A 87 -0.65 15.22 -4.14
C TYR A 87 -1.23 14.78 -5.49
N VAL A 88 -2.00 15.67 -6.09
CA VAL A 88 -2.77 15.38 -7.31
C VAL A 88 -2.48 16.39 -8.41
N LEU A 89 -2.65 15.98 -9.64
CA LEU A 89 -2.46 16.89 -10.76
C LEU A 89 -3.47 18.03 -10.67
N ARG A 90 -3.04 19.25 -10.92
CA ARG A 90 -3.83 20.48 -10.74
C ARG A 90 -5.23 20.41 -11.36
N TYR A 91 -5.35 19.83 -12.54
CA TYR A 91 -6.65 19.69 -13.23
C TYR A 91 -7.58 18.64 -12.62
N ASN A 92 -7.10 17.81 -11.70
CA ASN A 92 -7.87 16.79 -11.00
C ASN A 92 -8.24 17.16 -9.56
N GLU A 93 -7.81 18.33 -9.05
CA GLU A 93 -7.95 18.72 -7.64
C GLU A 93 -9.39 18.57 -7.11
N GLU A 94 -10.38 19.10 -7.81
CA GLU A 94 -11.78 19.04 -7.39
C GLU A 94 -12.32 17.61 -7.35
N THR A 95 -11.95 16.80 -8.34
CA THR A 95 -12.33 15.39 -8.42
C THR A 95 -11.71 14.60 -7.28
N ALA A 96 -10.41 14.82 -7.01
CA ALA A 96 -9.67 14.17 -5.96
C ALA A 96 -10.26 14.43 -4.57
N ARG A 97 -10.55 15.70 -4.25
CA ARG A 97 -11.17 16.09 -2.98
C ARG A 97 -12.46 15.32 -2.70
N LYS A 98 -13.34 15.23 -3.69
CA LYS A 98 -14.62 14.51 -3.57
C LYS A 98 -14.44 13.00 -3.47
N HIS A 99 -13.40 12.46 -4.15
CA HIS A 99 -13.21 11.02 -4.26
C HIS A 99 -12.58 10.42 -3.00
N PHE A 100 -11.49 11.01 -2.51
CA PHE A 100 -10.72 10.45 -1.40
C PHE A 100 -11.46 10.55 -0.05
N ASP A 101 -12.29 11.54 0.15
CA ASP A 101 -13.13 11.68 1.37
C ASP A 101 -14.02 10.46 1.63
N ASN A 102 -14.40 9.74 0.57
CA ASN A 102 -15.32 8.60 0.70
C ASN A 102 -14.65 7.31 1.20
N ASP A 103 -13.36 7.11 0.90
CA ASP A 103 -12.71 5.83 1.16
C ASP A 103 -11.57 5.93 2.18
N VAL A 104 -10.76 7.00 2.19
CA VAL A 104 -9.52 7.06 2.96
C VAL A 104 -9.76 7.02 4.47
N LYS A 105 -10.63 7.88 5.01
CA LYS A 105 -10.91 7.91 6.45
C LYS A 105 -11.58 6.62 6.95
N PRO A 106 -12.66 6.12 6.30
CA PRO A 106 -13.22 4.82 6.66
C PRO A 106 -12.24 3.66 6.57
N MET A 107 -11.33 3.68 5.58
CA MET A 107 -10.28 2.68 5.45
C MET A 107 -9.30 2.74 6.62
N MET A 108 -8.82 3.93 6.98
CA MET A 108 -7.93 4.11 8.13
C MET A 108 -8.57 3.62 9.43
N ASP A 109 -9.85 3.95 9.66
CA ASP A 109 -10.58 3.46 10.83
C ASP A 109 -10.70 1.93 10.83
N CYS A 110 -11.04 1.35 9.70
CA CYS A 110 -11.14 -0.09 9.54
C CYS A 110 -9.79 -0.78 9.79
N PHE A 111 -8.75 -0.40 9.07
CA PHE A 111 -7.45 -1.05 9.12
C PHE A 111 -6.79 -0.89 10.49
N GLN A 112 -6.84 0.30 11.08
CA GLN A 112 -6.32 0.51 12.43
C GLN A 112 -7.06 -0.33 13.48
N SER A 113 -8.37 -0.53 13.33
CA SER A 113 -9.14 -1.37 14.26
C SER A 113 -8.81 -2.86 14.15
N LYS A 114 -8.38 -3.34 12.96
CA LYS A 114 -8.14 -4.75 12.66
C LYS A 114 -6.67 -5.14 12.73
N PHE A 115 -5.77 -4.24 12.32
CA PHE A 115 -4.35 -4.51 12.15
C PHE A 115 -3.44 -3.71 13.07
N GLY A 116 -4.00 -2.82 13.91
CA GLY A 116 -3.23 -1.91 14.76
C GLY A 116 -2.96 -0.57 14.09
N LYS A 117 -2.40 0.34 14.89
CA LYS A 117 -2.13 1.72 14.49
C LYS A 117 -1.33 1.77 13.18
N TYR A 118 -1.66 2.73 12.29
CA TYR A 118 -0.88 2.99 11.07
C TYR A 118 0.62 3.00 11.37
N PRO A 119 1.44 2.17 10.67
CA PRO A 119 2.82 1.91 11.10
C PRO A 119 3.74 3.12 11.05
N PHE A 120 3.47 4.06 10.13
CA PHE A 120 4.35 5.17 9.78
C PHE A 120 3.79 6.53 10.15
N TYR A 121 3.16 6.62 11.32
CA TYR A 121 2.52 7.86 11.81
C TYR A 121 3.43 9.08 11.78
N GLU A 122 4.72 8.90 12.07
CA GLU A 122 5.72 9.96 12.07
C GLU A 122 5.99 10.50 10.66
N ASP A 123 5.87 9.66 9.65
CA ASP A 123 6.10 9.99 8.25
C ASP A 123 4.84 10.51 7.54
N GLY A 124 3.66 10.34 8.17
CA GLY A 124 2.36 10.68 7.60
C GLY A 124 1.93 9.73 6.47
N TYR A 125 0.69 9.87 6.03
CA TYR A 125 0.15 9.11 4.91
C TYR A 125 -0.04 9.99 3.69
N LYS A 126 0.38 9.53 2.52
CA LYS A 126 0.18 10.25 1.25
C LYS A 126 -0.41 9.36 0.16
N LEU A 127 -1.31 9.93 -0.63
CA LEU A 127 -1.63 9.45 -1.97
C LEU A 127 -1.02 10.41 -2.98
N VAL A 128 -0.26 9.86 -3.92
CA VAL A 128 0.41 10.65 -4.97
C VAL A 128 -0.11 10.20 -6.33
N GLU A 129 -0.76 11.09 -7.05
CA GLU A 129 -1.27 10.77 -8.38
C GLU A 129 -0.13 10.50 -9.36
N THR A 130 -0.20 9.36 -10.05
CA THR A 130 0.82 8.88 -10.97
C THR A 130 0.23 8.47 -12.32
N PRO A 131 1.04 8.41 -13.39
CA PRO A 131 0.57 7.96 -14.71
C PRO A 131 0.38 6.43 -14.81
N TYR A 132 0.82 5.66 -13.80
CA TYR A 132 0.59 4.23 -13.68
C TYR A 132 -0.44 3.94 -12.58
N LEU A 133 -0.94 2.70 -12.55
CA LEU A 133 -2.14 2.34 -11.79
C LEU A 133 -2.01 2.52 -10.27
N GLY A 134 -0.97 1.97 -9.68
CA GLY A 134 -0.68 2.02 -8.25
C GLY A 134 0.64 1.36 -7.92
N MET A 135 1.15 1.65 -6.76
CA MET A 135 2.33 1.03 -6.14
C MET A 135 2.37 1.41 -4.67
N GLU A 136 2.78 0.48 -3.83
CA GLU A 136 2.78 0.57 -2.38
C GLU A 136 3.91 1.41 -1.76
N HIS A 137 4.49 2.37 -2.46
CA HIS A 137 5.60 3.18 -1.93
C HIS A 137 5.30 3.70 -0.52
N GLN A 138 6.05 3.25 0.48
CA GLN A 138 5.85 3.55 1.90
C GLN A 138 5.62 5.02 2.17
N SER A 139 4.52 5.37 2.84
CA SER A 139 4.11 6.75 3.16
C SER A 139 3.95 7.71 1.95
N ALA A 140 3.98 7.17 0.72
CA ALA A 140 3.81 7.92 -0.53
C ALA A 140 3.15 7.04 -1.61
N VAL A 141 2.04 6.42 -1.25
CA VAL A 141 1.29 5.46 -2.06
C VAL A 141 0.95 6.06 -3.42
N ALA A 142 1.36 5.38 -4.50
CA ALA A 142 1.08 5.82 -5.86
C ALA A 142 -0.38 5.52 -6.24
N TYR A 143 -1.03 6.48 -6.87
CA TYR A 143 -2.45 6.41 -7.23
C TYR A 143 -2.69 6.75 -8.69
N GLY A 144 -3.26 5.85 -9.47
CA GLY A 144 -3.60 6.07 -10.88
C GLY A 144 -4.93 5.45 -11.31
N ASN A 145 -5.87 5.17 -10.37
CA ASN A 145 -7.17 4.56 -10.66
C ASN A 145 -8.18 5.52 -11.30
N LYS A 146 -7.74 6.73 -11.69
CA LYS A 146 -8.57 7.74 -12.39
C LYS A 146 -9.85 8.10 -11.62
N TYR A 147 -9.77 8.09 -10.29
CA TYR A 147 -10.88 8.42 -9.39
C TYR A 147 -12.14 7.57 -9.65
N LYS A 148 -11.94 6.27 -9.90
CA LYS A 148 -13.03 5.32 -10.14
C LYS A 148 -13.17 4.32 -9.00
N LYS A 149 -14.39 3.85 -8.78
CA LYS A 149 -14.64 2.67 -7.95
C LYS A 149 -14.25 1.39 -8.71
N GLY A 150 -13.90 0.34 -7.95
CA GLY A 150 -13.32 -0.88 -8.50
C GLY A 150 -11.94 -0.63 -9.13
N TYR A 151 -11.47 -1.59 -9.90
CA TYR A 151 -10.20 -1.54 -10.65
C TYR A 151 -10.44 -0.86 -12.01
N LEU A 152 -10.12 0.43 -12.13
CA LEU A 152 -10.42 1.25 -13.31
C LEU A 152 -11.90 1.22 -13.74
N GLY A 153 -12.82 1.04 -12.79
CA GLY A 153 -14.25 0.93 -13.05
C GLY A 153 -14.75 -0.50 -13.26
N MET A 154 -13.92 -1.52 -13.00
CA MET A 154 -14.29 -2.94 -13.09
C MET A 154 -14.31 -3.61 -11.73
N ASP A 155 -15.22 -4.54 -11.53
CA ASP A 155 -15.25 -5.42 -10.37
C ASP A 155 -14.45 -6.71 -10.65
N LEU A 156 -13.28 -6.83 -10.02
CA LEU A 156 -12.43 -8.01 -10.19
C LEU A 156 -13.01 -9.28 -9.55
N SER A 157 -13.92 -9.16 -8.58
CA SER A 157 -14.59 -10.30 -7.97
C SER A 157 -15.75 -10.85 -8.82
N GLY A 158 -16.30 -10.04 -9.72
CA GLY A 158 -17.46 -10.36 -10.54
C GLY A 158 -18.76 -10.53 -9.74
N THR A 159 -18.85 -9.99 -8.52
CA THR A 159 -19.98 -10.12 -7.59
C THR A 159 -20.77 -8.82 -7.40
N GLY A 160 -20.24 -7.71 -7.89
CA GLY A 160 -20.72 -6.35 -7.63
C GLY A 160 -20.05 -5.70 -6.42
N ALA A 161 -19.55 -6.48 -5.47
CA ALA A 161 -18.98 -5.96 -4.22
C ALA A 161 -17.68 -5.17 -4.44
N GLY A 162 -16.90 -5.50 -5.46
CA GLY A 162 -15.68 -4.75 -5.81
C GLY A 162 -15.94 -3.31 -6.27
N MET A 163 -17.20 -2.93 -6.53
CA MET A 163 -17.58 -1.56 -6.88
C MET A 163 -17.91 -0.67 -5.68
N PHE A 164 -17.82 -1.18 -4.45
CA PHE A 164 -18.09 -0.38 -3.25
C PHE A 164 -16.95 0.59 -2.90
N PHE A 165 -15.75 0.35 -3.37
CA PHE A 165 -14.54 1.09 -3.01
C PHE A 165 -13.63 1.35 -4.21
N ASP A 166 -12.69 2.28 -4.06
CA ASP A 166 -11.56 2.45 -4.98
C ASP A 166 -10.50 1.39 -4.71
N TYR A 167 -10.35 0.46 -5.66
CA TYR A 167 -9.46 -0.69 -5.51
C TYR A 167 -8.03 -0.29 -5.18
N ILE A 168 -7.45 0.66 -5.91
CA ILE A 168 -6.06 1.07 -5.73
C ILE A 168 -5.86 1.75 -4.37
N THR A 169 -6.76 2.63 -3.97
CA THR A 169 -6.67 3.28 -2.66
C THR A 169 -6.63 2.24 -1.53
N ILE A 170 -7.50 1.22 -1.59
CA ILE A 170 -7.61 0.21 -0.52
C ILE A 170 -6.44 -0.78 -0.58
N HIS A 171 -6.13 -1.33 -1.76
CA HIS A 171 -5.09 -2.32 -1.95
C HIS A 171 -3.71 -1.75 -1.59
N GLU A 172 -3.29 -0.68 -2.26
CA GLU A 172 -1.96 -0.11 -2.04
C GLU A 172 -1.77 0.44 -0.61
N THR A 173 -2.85 0.92 0.03
CA THR A 173 -2.75 1.30 1.45
C THR A 173 -2.66 0.10 2.37
N GLY A 174 -3.26 -1.03 2.04
CA GLY A 174 -3.12 -2.28 2.78
C GLY A 174 -1.67 -2.71 2.92
N HIS A 175 -0.86 -2.44 1.91
CA HIS A 175 0.57 -2.71 1.92
C HIS A 175 1.36 -1.92 2.97
N GLU A 176 0.86 -0.81 3.49
CA GLU A 176 1.51 -0.11 4.60
C GLU A 176 1.68 -1.02 5.84
N TRP A 177 0.74 -1.94 6.07
CA TRP A 177 0.85 -2.98 7.10
C TRP A 177 1.55 -4.24 6.58
N PHE A 178 1.21 -4.71 5.36
CA PHE A 178 1.64 -6.00 4.80
C PHE A 178 2.44 -5.79 3.50
N GLY A 179 3.72 -5.55 3.63
CA GLY A 179 4.65 -5.20 2.56
C GLY A 179 5.69 -4.21 3.05
N ASN A 180 5.23 -3.07 3.57
CA ASN A 180 6.10 -2.00 4.05
C ASN A 180 6.49 -2.19 5.52
N SER A 181 5.50 -2.42 6.42
CA SER A 181 5.78 -2.67 7.83
C SER A 181 6.20 -4.13 8.11
N ILE A 182 5.59 -5.07 7.42
CA ILE A 182 5.98 -6.49 7.45
C ILE A 182 6.45 -6.86 6.07
N THR A 183 7.76 -6.91 5.89
CA THR A 183 8.40 -7.13 4.58
C THR A 183 8.86 -8.58 4.42
N SER A 184 8.65 -9.18 3.27
CA SER A 184 9.21 -10.49 2.95
C SER A 184 10.72 -10.40 2.73
N LYS A 185 11.46 -11.37 3.27
CA LYS A 185 12.91 -11.46 3.17
C LYS A 185 13.41 -11.66 1.73
N ASP A 186 12.61 -12.29 0.90
CA ASP A 186 12.93 -12.63 -0.48
C ASP A 186 11.67 -12.46 -1.33
N ILE A 187 11.84 -11.98 -2.55
CA ILE A 187 10.73 -11.85 -3.52
C ILE A 187 10.01 -13.18 -3.81
N ALA A 188 10.64 -14.30 -3.49
CA ALA A 188 10.01 -15.62 -3.54
C ALA A 188 8.79 -15.74 -2.60
N ASP A 189 8.75 -14.96 -1.52
CA ASP A 189 7.72 -14.93 -0.49
C ASP A 189 6.72 -13.76 -0.65
N MET A 190 6.60 -13.16 -1.84
CA MET A 190 5.71 -12.03 -2.09
C MET A 190 4.25 -12.28 -1.72
N TRP A 191 3.83 -13.53 -1.50
CA TRP A 191 2.50 -13.82 -1.00
C TRP A 191 2.25 -13.21 0.41
N ILE A 192 3.31 -12.96 1.19
CA ILE A 192 3.23 -12.26 2.48
C ILE A 192 2.75 -10.81 2.27
N HIS A 193 3.22 -10.15 1.22
CA HIS A 193 2.72 -8.84 0.83
C HIS A 193 1.32 -8.97 0.23
N GLU A 194 1.23 -9.66 -0.89
CA GLU A 194 0.06 -9.64 -1.77
C GLU A 194 -1.15 -10.40 -1.22
N GLY A 195 -0.91 -11.53 -0.56
CA GLY A 195 -2.00 -12.34 0.00
C GLY A 195 -2.70 -11.66 1.18
N PHE A 196 -1.91 -11.08 2.10
CA PHE A 196 -2.47 -10.31 3.20
C PHE A 196 -3.12 -9.03 2.71
N THR A 197 -2.48 -8.29 1.79
CA THR A 197 -3.03 -7.05 1.25
C THR A 197 -4.31 -7.28 0.45
N THR A 198 -4.37 -8.31 -0.41
CA THR A 198 -5.64 -8.68 -1.08
C THR A 198 -6.73 -9.03 -0.07
N TYR A 199 -6.38 -9.63 1.07
CA TYR A 199 -7.36 -9.88 2.13
C TYR A 199 -7.85 -8.59 2.82
N THR A 200 -7.04 -7.52 2.85
CA THR A 200 -7.49 -6.23 3.40
C THR A 200 -8.66 -5.63 2.63
N GLU A 201 -8.78 -5.90 1.33
CA GLU A 201 -9.94 -5.51 0.52
C GLU A 201 -11.23 -6.13 1.06
N THR A 202 -11.18 -7.45 1.36
CA THR A 202 -12.29 -8.19 1.99
C THR A 202 -12.64 -7.61 3.35
N VAL A 203 -11.61 -7.30 4.16
CA VAL A 203 -11.77 -6.70 5.50
C VAL A 203 -12.41 -5.32 5.39
N PHE A 204 -12.01 -4.50 4.44
CA PHE A 204 -12.62 -3.20 4.21
C PHE A 204 -14.10 -3.30 3.82
N ILE A 205 -14.45 -4.21 2.91
CA ILE A 205 -15.85 -4.46 2.55
C ILE A 205 -16.65 -4.88 3.79
N GLU A 206 -16.09 -5.75 4.64
CA GLU A 206 -16.76 -6.15 5.89
C GLU A 206 -17.01 -4.96 6.82
N CYS A 207 -16.05 -4.05 6.97
CA CYS A 207 -16.21 -2.84 7.77
C CYS A 207 -17.33 -1.92 7.26
N VAL A 208 -17.47 -1.76 5.95
CA VAL A 208 -18.38 -0.76 5.37
C VAL A 208 -19.71 -1.32 4.86
N LYS A 209 -19.79 -2.62 4.57
CA LYS A 209 -20.97 -3.30 4.00
C LYS A 209 -21.41 -4.55 4.76
N GLY A 210 -20.59 -5.02 5.67
CA GLY A 210 -20.86 -6.19 6.48
C GLY A 210 -20.35 -7.50 5.90
N TYR A 211 -20.42 -8.53 6.73
CA TYR A 211 -19.83 -9.85 6.49
C TYR A 211 -20.31 -10.52 5.19
N ASP A 212 -21.61 -10.48 4.90
CA ASP A 212 -22.19 -11.18 3.73
C ASP A 212 -21.60 -10.64 2.41
N GLU A 213 -21.41 -9.33 2.29
CA GLU A 213 -20.82 -8.72 1.10
C GLU A 213 -19.32 -9.03 1.01
N ALA A 214 -18.61 -9.07 2.14
CA ALA A 214 -17.21 -9.46 2.20
C ALA A 214 -17.00 -10.92 1.74
N ILE A 215 -17.87 -11.84 2.19
CA ILE A 215 -17.82 -13.25 1.76
C ILE A 215 -18.13 -13.41 0.27
N LYS A 216 -19.08 -12.65 -0.28
CA LYS A 216 -19.33 -12.64 -1.73
C LYS A 216 -18.07 -12.22 -2.48
N TYR A 217 -17.42 -11.15 -2.03
CA TYR A 217 -16.22 -10.61 -2.65
C TYR A 217 -15.08 -11.64 -2.69
N VAL A 218 -14.66 -12.16 -1.54
CA VAL A 218 -13.54 -13.10 -1.45
C VAL A 218 -13.84 -14.40 -2.18
N ASN A 219 -15.07 -14.92 -2.12
CA ASN A 219 -15.46 -16.11 -2.88
C ASN A 219 -15.48 -15.85 -4.39
N GLY A 220 -15.85 -14.64 -4.83
CA GLY A 220 -15.78 -14.25 -6.23
C GLY A 220 -14.36 -14.33 -6.80
N GLN A 221 -13.36 -13.98 -6.00
CA GLN A 221 -11.94 -14.04 -6.37
C GLN A 221 -11.45 -15.47 -6.67
N SER A 222 -12.13 -16.49 -6.15
CA SER A 222 -11.76 -17.90 -6.38
C SER A 222 -11.71 -18.29 -7.86
N LYS A 223 -12.49 -17.63 -8.70
CA LYS A 223 -12.53 -17.86 -10.17
C LYS A 223 -11.24 -17.42 -10.86
N SER A 224 -10.44 -16.58 -10.23
CA SER A 224 -9.18 -16.08 -10.76
C SER A 224 -7.97 -16.91 -10.33
N VAL A 225 -8.15 -17.90 -9.45
CA VAL A 225 -7.09 -18.81 -9.02
C VAL A 225 -6.77 -19.79 -10.14
N ARG A 226 -5.50 -19.86 -10.54
CA ARG A 226 -5.02 -20.62 -11.70
C ARG A 226 -4.43 -21.96 -11.33
N ASN A 227 -3.80 -22.09 -10.16
CA ASN A 227 -3.02 -23.26 -9.74
C ASN A 227 -1.96 -23.71 -10.78
N ASP A 228 -1.36 -22.73 -11.47
CA ASP A 228 -0.41 -22.97 -12.56
C ASP A 228 0.99 -23.34 -12.07
N ARG A 229 1.41 -22.77 -10.93
CA ARG A 229 2.72 -23.00 -10.30
C ARG A 229 2.67 -22.65 -8.81
N PRO A 230 3.70 -23.01 -8.02
CA PRO A 230 3.77 -22.69 -6.59
C PRO A 230 3.66 -21.19 -6.34
N VAL A 231 2.97 -20.82 -5.26
CA VAL A 231 2.86 -19.44 -4.78
C VAL A 231 4.21 -18.96 -4.25
N ILE A 232 4.95 -19.83 -3.57
CA ILE A 232 6.33 -19.56 -3.10
C ILE A 232 7.30 -19.99 -4.19
N ALA A 233 8.19 -19.07 -4.60
CA ALA A 233 9.21 -19.34 -5.60
C ALA A 233 10.50 -19.91 -5.00
N GLN A 234 11.53 -20.03 -5.84
CA GLN A 234 12.86 -20.40 -5.39
C GLN A 234 13.56 -19.20 -4.77
N PHE A 235 14.03 -19.34 -3.54
CA PHE A 235 14.80 -18.32 -2.84
C PHE A 235 16.15 -18.05 -3.48
N GLY A 236 16.61 -16.80 -3.38
CA GLY A 236 17.94 -16.38 -3.81
C GLY A 236 18.13 -16.21 -5.32
N VAL A 237 17.04 -16.23 -6.10
CA VAL A 237 17.10 -16.08 -7.57
C VAL A 237 16.30 -14.87 -8.09
N ASN A 238 15.87 -13.98 -7.19
CA ASN A 238 15.10 -12.76 -7.48
C ASN A 238 13.90 -13.03 -8.42
N LYS A 239 13.07 -14.01 -8.05
CA LYS A 239 11.92 -14.44 -8.86
C LYS A 239 10.69 -14.65 -8.00
N GLU A 240 9.57 -14.07 -8.41
CA GLU A 240 8.27 -14.24 -7.79
C GLU A 240 7.64 -15.62 -8.06
N GLY A 241 6.75 -16.03 -7.14
CA GLY A 241 5.88 -17.19 -7.32
C GLY A 241 4.76 -16.97 -8.34
N SER A 242 3.73 -17.82 -8.27
CA SER A 242 2.51 -17.65 -9.06
C SER A 242 1.78 -16.37 -8.71
N GLY A 243 1.10 -15.74 -9.69
CA GLY A 243 0.11 -14.69 -9.46
C GLY A 243 -1.05 -15.11 -8.56
N ASP A 244 -1.17 -16.39 -8.24
CA ASP A 244 -2.09 -16.90 -7.21
C ASP A 244 -1.74 -16.37 -5.80
N MET A 245 -0.57 -15.76 -5.60
CA MET A 245 -0.20 -15.09 -4.36
C MET A 245 -1.24 -14.07 -3.88
N TYR A 246 -1.94 -13.41 -4.80
CA TYR A 246 -3.03 -12.48 -4.52
C TYR A 246 -4.28 -13.23 -4.02
N TYR A 247 -5.06 -13.77 -4.92
CA TYR A 247 -6.39 -14.32 -4.63
C TYR A 247 -6.34 -15.61 -3.81
N LYS A 248 -5.43 -16.53 -4.14
CA LYS A 248 -5.27 -17.76 -3.36
C LYS A 248 -4.72 -17.48 -1.97
N GLY A 249 -3.84 -16.48 -1.82
CA GLY A 249 -3.36 -15.99 -0.54
C GLY A 249 -4.51 -15.46 0.33
N ALA A 250 -5.34 -14.56 -0.22
CA ALA A 250 -6.52 -14.04 0.48
C ALA A 250 -7.54 -15.13 0.83
N LEU A 251 -7.80 -16.06 -0.08
CA LEU A 251 -8.70 -17.21 0.17
C LEU A 251 -8.17 -18.14 1.25
N MET A 252 -6.84 -18.32 1.34
CA MET A 252 -6.22 -19.11 2.41
C MET A 252 -6.47 -18.44 3.76
N LEU A 253 -6.25 -17.15 3.89
CA LEU A 253 -6.51 -16.39 5.11
C LEU A 253 -7.99 -16.48 5.52
N ASN A 254 -8.91 -16.31 4.56
CA ASN A 254 -10.33 -16.47 4.80
C ASN A 254 -10.69 -17.91 5.23
N THR A 255 -10.03 -18.91 4.66
CA THR A 255 -10.22 -20.33 5.06
C THR A 255 -9.76 -20.56 6.49
N ILE A 256 -8.62 -20.01 6.89
CA ILE A 256 -8.11 -20.10 8.28
C ILE A 256 -9.13 -19.48 9.24
N ARG A 257 -9.69 -18.30 8.91
CA ARG A 257 -10.76 -17.67 9.70
C ARG A 257 -11.94 -18.63 9.93
N HIS A 258 -12.39 -19.31 8.87
CA HIS A 258 -13.50 -20.26 8.98
C HIS A 258 -13.15 -21.53 9.78
N ILE A 259 -11.90 -21.99 9.71
CA ILE A 259 -11.42 -23.11 10.52
C ILE A 259 -11.38 -22.70 12.00
N ILE A 260 -10.92 -21.48 12.32
CA ILE A 260 -10.92 -20.95 13.69
C ILE A 260 -12.35 -20.81 14.20
N ASN A 261 -13.31 -20.44 13.34
CA ASN A 261 -14.74 -20.27 13.63
C ASN A 261 -15.01 -19.44 14.88
N ASP A 262 -14.23 -18.39 15.09
CA ASP A 262 -14.32 -17.45 16.23
C ASP A 262 -13.70 -16.11 15.78
N ASP A 263 -14.55 -15.15 15.45
CA ASP A 263 -14.12 -13.85 14.94
C ASP A 263 -13.30 -13.05 15.95
N VAL A 264 -13.58 -13.20 17.24
CA VAL A 264 -12.78 -12.51 18.27
C VAL A 264 -11.34 -13.00 18.26
N LYS A 265 -11.15 -14.33 18.14
CA LYS A 265 -9.81 -14.90 18.02
C LYS A 265 -9.16 -14.54 16.70
N TRP A 266 -9.90 -14.54 15.60
CA TRP A 266 -9.38 -14.18 14.28
C TRP A 266 -8.85 -12.75 14.23
N TRP A 267 -9.64 -11.78 14.67
CA TRP A 267 -9.22 -10.37 14.67
C TRP A 267 -8.06 -10.13 15.62
N LYS A 268 -8.05 -10.79 16.79
CA LYS A 268 -6.93 -10.74 17.71
C LYS A 268 -5.66 -11.35 17.11
N LEU A 269 -5.78 -12.42 16.33
CA LEU A 269 -4.65 -13.04 15.63
C LEU A 269 -4.04 -12.05 14.63
N LEU A 270 -4.84 -11.46 13.74
CA LEU A 270 -4.34 -10.51 12.74
C LEU A 270 -3.73 -9.26 13.39
N TYR A 271 -4.39 -8.71 14.41
CA TYR A 271 -3.86 -7.59 15.18
C TYR A 271 -2.50 -7.93 15.81
N ASN A 272 -2.41 -9.07 16.48
CA ASN A 272 -1.16 -9.51 17.12
C ASN A 272 -0.07 -9.81 16.09
N TYR A 273 -0.41 -10.40 14.95
CA TYR A 273 0.53 -10.64 13.86
C TYR A 273 1.14 -9.32 13.39
N SER A 274 0.31 -8.34 13.09
CA SER A 274 0.75 -7.03 12.64
C SER A 274 1.63 -6.32 13.69
N GLU A 275 1.23 -6.29 14.96
CA GLU A 275 2.00 -5.63 16.02
C GLU A 275 3.28 -6.38 16.39
N THR A 276 3.27 -7.72 16.30
CA THR A 276 4.47 -8.54 16.64
C THR A 276 5.57 -8.38 15.61
N PHE A 277 5.20 -8.34 14.33
CA PHE A 277 6.16 -8.27 13.22
C PHE A 277 6.31 -6.88 12.61
N LYS A 278 5.76 -5.88 13.25
CA LYS A 278 5.83 -4.49 12.83
C LYS A 278 7.27 -4.04 12.58
N LYS A 279 7.51 -3.49 11.38
CA LYS A 279 8.83 -3.02 10.92
C LYS A 279 9.89 -4.13 10.96
N GLN A 280 9.51 -5.33 10.55
CA GLN A 280 10.40 -6.48 10.48
C GLN A 280 10.37 -7.15 9.11
N ILE A 281 11.52 -7.72 8.76
CA ILE A 281 11.69 -8.55 7.57
C ILE A 281 11.52 -10.01 8.00
N ILE A 282 10.54 -10.69 7.42
CA ILE A 282 10.18 -12.08 7.78
C ILE A 282 10.19 -13.00 6.55
N ASP A 283 9.98 -14.28 6.76
CA ASP A 283 9.78 -15.29 5.71
C ASP A 283 8.53 -16.14 5.98
N THR A 284 8.14 -16.97 5.03
CA THR A 284 6.98 -17.87 5.17
C THR A 284 7.06 -18.79 6.39
N LYS A 285 8.26 -19.15 6.87
CA LYS A 285 8.39 -20.01 8.06
C LYS A 285 8.04 -19.27 9.35
N THR A 286 8.11 -17.95 9.32
CA THR A 286 7.76 -17.09 10.45
C THR A 286 6.25 -16.86 10.56
N VAL A 287 5.55 -16.83 9.41
CA VAL A 287 4.09 -16.70 9.34
C VAL A 287 3.40 -17.97 9.86
#